data_bcc82476421b604b2e290e4bb7235e3c
#
_entry.id   bcc82476421b604b2e290e4bb7235e3c
#
_cell.length_a   1.000
_cell.length_b   1.000
_cell.length_c   1.000
_cell.angle_alpha   90.00
_cell.angle_beta   90.00
_cell.angle_gamma   90.00
#
_symmetry.space_group_name_H-M   'P 1'
#
loop_
_entity.id
_entity.type
_entity.pdbx_description
1 polymer ?
#
loop_
_entity_poly.entity_id
_entity_poly.type
_entity_poly.pdbx_seq_one_letter_code
_entity_poly.pdbx_strand_id
1 'polypeptide(L)'
;MNPWFETVAEAQRRAKKRLPKSVYGALIAGSERGQTIEDNQQAFTELGFAPHVAGPIGTRDQSTTVLGQQLSMPVMISPTGVQAVHPDGEVAVARAAAARGIAMGLSSFASKPIEEVTAANPATFFQMYWCGSKDEILQRMDRAKTAGAVGLILTLDWSFSHGRDWGSPVIPEKLDLRTMLKFAPQTLARPRWLATYAKAGHIPDLTAPNMALGDGPAPGFFGAYGEWMGTPPPDWADVQWICEQWAGPVMLKGVIRVDDALRAVDAGVAAISVSNHGGNNLDGTPAAIRALPAVADAVGSQIEVVLDGGIRRGSDVVKAVALGARAVMIGRGYLWGLAANGQAGVENVLDILRGGIDSALLGLRKTSVAELDRGDLVVPNGFERALGVPVPVVVDRADVADGTGVAKKAETPGEAGVADAAAISESAAQREAAPTSA
;
A
#
# COMPACT_ATOMS: atom_id res chain seq x y z
N MET A 1 -23.76 20.01 11.49
CA MET A 1 -23.08 19.41 10.32
C MET A 1 -23.20 17.91 10.49
N ASN A 2 -23.72 17.17 9.48
CA ASN A 2 -23.85 15.72 9.54
C ASN A 2 -22.46 15.10 9.84
N PRO A 3 -22.27 14.31 10.91
CA PRO A 3 -21.00 13.66 11.21
C PRO A 3 -20.59 12.61 10.15
N TRP A 4 -21.56 12.07 9.41
CA TRP A 4 -21.36 11.09 8.36
C TRP A 4 -21.13 11.75 7.00
N PHE A 5 -20.41 11.08 6.13
CA PHE A 5 -20.15 11.47 4.74
C PHE A 5 -20.60 10.36 3.80
N GLU A 6 -21.01 10.72 2.60
CA GLU A 6 -21.57 9.79 1.60
C GLU A 6 -20.50 9.16 0.70
N THR A 7 -19.32 9.79 0.61
CA THR A 7 -18.25 9.33 -0.29
C THR A 7 -16.87 9.49 0.33
N VAL A 8 -15.91 8.64 -0.09
CA VAL A 8 -14.51 8.76 0.30
C VAL A 8 -13.91 10.12 -0.14
N ALA A 9 -14.38 10.68 -1.25
CA ALA A 9 -13.97 12.02 -1.69
C ALA A 9 -14.41 13.12 -0.73
N GLU A 10 -15.60 13.01 -0.14
CA GLU A 10 -16.03 13.93 0.92
C GLU A 10 -15.21 13.75 2.19
N ALA A 11 -14.89 12.51 2.58
CA ALA A 11 -13.99 12.25 3.69
C ALA A 11 -12.64 12.94 3.48
N GLN A 12 -12.07 12.87 2.27
CA GLN A 12 -10.82 13.55 1.93
C GLN A 12 -10.94 15.08 2.06
N ARG A 13 -12.03 15.68 1.57
CA ARG A 13 -12.27 17.14 1.73
C ARG A 13 -12.34 17.55 3.21
N ARG A 14 -13.00 16.73 4.05
CA ARG A 14 -13.09 16.96 5.50
C ARG A 14 -11.72 16.78 6.17
N ALA A 15 -10.95 15.76 5.80
CA ALA A 15 -9.58 15.53 6.26
C ALA A 15 -8.68 16.74 5.95
N LYS A 16 -8.71 17.26 4.72
CA LYS A 16 -7.97 18.46 4.30
C LYS A 16 -8.30 19.69 5.15
N LYS A 17 -9.58 19.87 5.53
CA LYS A 17 -10.02 20.96 6.40
C LYS A 17 -9.63 20.77 7.86
N ARG A 18 -9.49 19.52 8.31
CA ARG A 18 -9.24 19.19 9.71
C ARG A 18 -7.74 19.11 10.05
N LEU A 19 -6.93 18.52 9.17
CA LEU A 19 -5.52 18.27 9.42
C LEU A 19 -4.65 19.52 9.23
N PRO A 20 -3.56 19.69 10.00
CA PRO A 20 -2.48 20.61 9.68
C PRO A 20 -1.94 20.37 8.27
N LYS A 21 -1.46 21.43 7.60
CA LYS A 21 -1.00 21.36 6.20
C LYS A 21 0.10 20.30 6.00
N SER A 22 1.06 20.22 6.91
CA SER A 22 2.15 19.23 6.86
C SER A 22 1.62 17.80 6.99
N VAL A 23 0.71 17.53 7.92
CA VAL A 23 0.12 16.20 8.12
C VAL A 23 -0.70 15.78 6.89
N TYR A 24 -1.56 16.67 6.39
CA TYR A 24 -2.33 16.37 5.17
C TYR A 24 -1.43 16.14 3.97
N GLY A 25 -0.38 16.96 3.79
CA GLY A 25 0.60 16.84 2.72
C GLY A 25 1.39 15.53 2.77
N ALA A 26 1.69 15.03 3.99
CA ALA A 26 2.31 13.71 4.16
C ALA A 26 1.38 12.58 3.71
N LEU A 27 0.08 12.64 4.07
CA LEU A 27 -0.89 11.61 3.72
C LEU A 27 -1.26 11.54 2.23
N ILE A 28 -1.21 12.66 1.51
CA ILE A 28 -1.41 12.64 0.05
C ILE A 28 -0.39 11.70 -0.57
N ALA A 29 0.85 11.73 -0.05
CA ALA A 29 1.97 10.95 -0.55
C ALA A 29 2.28 11.25 -2.03
N GLY A 30 2.82 10.30 -2.77
CA GLY A 30 3.15 10.44 -4.19
C GLY A 30 4.56 10.95 -4.42
N SER A 31 4.98 10.88 -5.66
CA SER A 31 6.31 11.30 -6.10
C SER A 31 6.24 12.05 -7.42
N GLU A 32 7.27 12.82 -7.69
CA GLU A 32 7.50 13.59 -8.91
C GLU A 32 6.26 14.35 -9.40
N ARG A 33 5.68 13.97 -10.53
CA ARG A 33 4.48 14.59 -11.12
C ARG A 33 3.18 14.05 -10.56
N GLY A 34 3.19 12.88 -9.90
CA GLY A 34 1.99 12.20 -9.42
C GLY A 34 1.25 11.42 -10.50
N GLN A 35 1.91 11.10 -11.60
CA GLN A 35 1.33 10.38 -12.73
C GLN A 35 0.75 9.04 -12.31
N THR A 36 1.49 8.27 -11.50
CA THR A 36 1.02 6.99 -10.97
C THR A 36 -0.19 7.15 -10.05
N ILE A 37 -0.25 8.21 -9.22
CA ILE A 37 -1.42 8.48 -8.37
C ILE A 37 -2.67 8.74 -9.23
N GLU A 38 -2.52 9.50 -10.29
CA GLU A 38 -3.61 9.83 -11.21
C GLU A 38 -4.07 8.59 -11.96
N ASP A 39 -3.14 7.81 -12.55
CA ASP A 39 -3.47 6.58 -13.28
C ASP A 39 -4.15 5.55 -12.37
N ASN A 40 -3.71 5.40 -11.11
CA ASN A 40 -4.37 4.53 -10.14
C ASN A 40 -5.87 4.82 -9.96
N GLN A 41 -6.31 6.07 -10.12
CA GLN A 41 -7.73 6.43 -10.02
C GLN A 41 -8.41 6.42 -11.39
N GLN A 42 -7.71 6.91 -12.42
CA GLN A 42 -8.24 6.99 -13.78
C GLN A 42 -8.53 5.60 -14.35
N ALA A 43 -7.65 4.62 -14.13
CA ALA A 43 -7.82 3.26 -14.65
C ALA A 43 -9.16 2.62 -14.23
N PHE A 44 -9.63 2.85 -13.00
CA PHE A 44 -10.93 2.37 -12.58
C PHE A 44 -12.10 3.04 -13.33
N THR A 45 -11.94 4.26 -13.81
CA THR A 45 -13.00 4.96 -14.55
C THR A 45 -13.10 4.49 -16.00
N GLU A 46 -12.06 3.89 -16.55
CA GLU A 46 -12.04 3.32 -17.89
C GLU A 46 -12.79 1.98 -17.98
N LEU A 47 -12.84 1.24 -16.85
CA LEU A 47 -13.59 -0.02 -16.77
C LEU A 47 -15.08 0.26 -16.66
N GLY A 48 -15.88 -0.33 -17.56
CA GLY A 48 -17.34 -0.34 -17.48
C GLY A 48 -17.88 -1.60 -16.84
N PHE A 49 -19.17 -1.62 -16.48
CA PHE A 49 -19.90 -2.83 -16.12
C PHE A 49 -20.75 -3.31 -17.29
N ALA A 50 -20.96 -4.63 -17.39
CA ALA A 50 -21.83 -5.30 -18.34
C ALA A 50 -23.05 -5.89 -17.62
N PRO A 51 -24.07 -5.08 -17.24
CA PRO A 51 -25.17 -5.52 -16.38
C PRO A 51 -26.15 -6.44 -17.11
N HIS A 52 -26.66 -7.45 -16.38
CA HIS A 52 -27.81 -8.23 -16.84
C HIS A 52 -29.12 -7.48 -16.56
N VAL A 53 -30.08 -7.55 -17.49
CA VAL A 53 -31.41 -6.92 -17.30
C VAL A 53 -32.32 -7.73 -16.39
N ALA A 54 -32.13 -9.05 -16.31
CA ALA A 54 -32.90 -9.97 -15.49
C ALA A 54 -31.96 -10.95 -14.78
N GLY A 55 -32.40 -11.48 -13.64
CA GLY A 55 -31.62 -12.43 -12.85
C GLY A 55 -32.03 -12.39 -11.36
N PRO A 56 -31.34 -13.13 -10.50
CA PRO A 56 -31.65 -13.19 -9.08
C PRO A 56 -31.47 -11.83 -8.39
N ILE A 57 -32.32 -11.54 -7.39
CA ILE A 57 -32.31 -10.33 -6.55
C ILE A 57 -32.28 -10.66 -5.06
N GLY A 58 -31.82 -11.86 -4.68
CA GLY A 58 -31.73 -12.29 -3.30
C GLY A 58 -30.69 -11.52 -2.46
N THR A 59 -30.40 -12.05 -1.27
CA THR A 59 -29.29 -11.56 -0.44
C THR A 59 -27.98 -11.72 -1.20
N ARG A 60 -27.08 -10.74 -1.05
CA ARG A 60 -25.79 -10.71 -1.73
C ARG A 60 -24.69 -10.99 -0.73
N ASP A 61 -24.00 -12.10 -0.92
CA ASP A 61 -22.86 -12.50 -0.10
C ASP A 61 -21.60 -11.78 -0.58
N GLN A 62 -21.03 -10.97 0.30
CA GLN A 62 -19.78 -10.26 0.04
C GLN A 62 -18.57 -10.91 0.72
N SER A 63 -18.78 -12.02 1.44
CA SER A 63 -17.73 -12.67 2.22
C SER A 63 -16.64 -13.28 1.32
N THR A 64 -15.44 -13.32 1.85
CA THR A 64 -14.29 -14.00 1.23
C THR A 64 -13.29 -14.41 2.31
N THR A 65 -12.26 -15.15 1.91
CA THR A 65 -11.16 -15.55 2.80
C THR A 65 -9.84 -15.07 2.19
N VAL A 66 -8.97 -14.46 2.99
CA VAL A 66 -7.62 -14.07 2.60
C VAL A 66 -6.62 -14.61 3.61
N LEU A 67 -5.67 -15.42 3.16
CA LEU A 67 -4.64 -16.05 3.98
C LEU A 67 -5.22 -16.69 5.27
N GLY A 68 -6.33 -17.42 5.13
CA GLY A 68 -7.03 -18.10 6.22
C GLY A 68 -7.93 -17.19 7.07
N GLN A 69 -7.93 -15.88 6.87
CA GLN A 69 -8.80 -14.96 7.60
C GLN A 69 -10.14 -14.76 6.89
N GLN A 70 -11.24 -14.99 7.60
CA GLN A 70 -12.59 -14.73 7.09
C GLN A 70 -12.85 -13.22 7.06
N LEU A 71 -13.28 -12.72 5.91
CA LEU A 71 -13.63 -11.32 5.70
C LEU A 71 -15.12 -11.21 5.34
N SER A 72 -15.82 -10.27 5.93
CA SER A 72 -17.23 -9.99 5.64
C SER A 72 -17.48 -9.29 4.30
N MET A 73 -16.42 -8.82 3.65
CA MET A 73 -16.38 -8.24 2.32
C MET A 73 -14.93 -8.30 1.80
N PRO A 74 -14.67 -8.28 0.48
CA PRO A 74 -13.33 -8.44 -0.09
C PRO A 74 -12.48 -7.15 0.04
N VAL A 75 -12.35 -6.64 1.27
CA VAL A 75 -11.60 -5.43 1.60
C VAL A 75 -10.78 -5.67 2.86
N MET A 76 -9.52 -5.25 2.84
CA MET A 76 -8.60 -5.19 3.98
C MET A 76 -8.07 -3.77 4.16
N ILE A 77 -7.62 -3.45 5.37
CA ILE A 77 -6.86 -2.23 5.63
C ILE A 77 -5.40 -2.45 5.17
N SER A 78 -4.91 -1.60 4.29
CA SER A 78 -3.50 -1.60 3.85
C SER A 78 -2.58 -1.08 4.96
N PRO A 79 -1.37 -1.62 5.12
CA PRO A 79 -0.42 -1.11 6.09
C PRO A 79 0.03 0.31 5.71
N THR A 80 -0.18 1.25 6.64
CA THR A 80 0.30 2.64 6.52
C THR A 80 0.60 3.19 7.91
N GLY A 81 1.57 4.11 8.01
CA GLY A 81 1.76 4.89 9.23
C GLY A 81 0.72 6.02 9.32
N VAL A 82 0.19 6.27 10.51
CA VAL A 82 -0.83 7.30 10.76
C VAL A 82 -0.36 8.38 11.75
N GLN A 83 0.94 8.55 11.89
CA GLN A 83 1.54 9.55 12.79
C GLN A 83 0.87 10.92 12.64
N ALA A 84 0.53 11.53 13.75
CA ALA A 84 -0.10 12.84 13.82
C ALA A 84 -1.51 12.99 13.17
N VAL A 85 -2.11 11.94 12.65
CA VAL A 85 -3.47 11.99 12.07
C VAL A 85 -4.54 12.03 13.16
N HIS A 86 -4.47 11.09 14.08
CA HIS A 86 -5.40 10.92 15.19
C HIS A 86 -4.68 10.34 16.40
N PRO A 87 -4.99 10.76 17.65
CA PRO A 87 -4.30 10.25 18.85
C PRO A 87 -4.43 8.74 19.06
N ASP A 88 -5.58 8.14 18.70
CA ASP A 88 -5.78 6.69 18.80
C ASP A 88 -5.12 5.91 17.66
N GLY A 89 -4.64 6.59 16.61
CA GLY A 89 -3.84 6.00 15.52
C GLY A 89 -4.42 4.71 14.94
N GLU A 90 -3.54 3.73 14.78
CA GLU A 90 -3.86 2.42 14.19
C GLU A 90 -4.81 1.59 15.07
N VAL A 91 -4.87 1.85 16.38
CA VAL A 91 -5.83 1.16 17.28
C VAL A 91 -7.27 1.52 16.94
N ALA A 92 -7.56 2.79 16.61
CA ALA A 92 -8.89 3.18 16.13
C ALA A 92 -9.24 2.51 14.80
N VAL A 93 -8.25 2.36 13.91
CA VAL A 93 -8.41 1.66 12.62
C VAL A 93 -8.68 0.17 12.86
N ALA A 94 -7.94 -0.46 13.75
CA ALA A 94 -8.11 -1.87 14.12
C ALA A 94 -9.50 -2.16 14.67
N ARG A 95 -10.00 -1.33 15.60
CA ARG A 95 -11.36 -1.44 16.14
C ARG A 95 -12.42 -1.30 15.05
N ALA A 96 -12.26 -0.33 14.14
CA ALA A 96 -13.18 -0.13 13.02
C ALA A 96 -13.18 -1.33 12.06
N ALA A 97 -12.02 -1.88 11.74
CA ALA A 97 -11.86 -3.06 10.89
C ALA A 97 -12.52 -4.29 11.55
N ALA A 98 -12.23 -4.54 12.82
CA ALA A 98 -12.85 -5.63 13.60
C ALA A 98 -14.37 -5.49 13.65
N ALA A 99 -14.91 -4.28 13.92
CA ALA A 99 -16.35 -4.01 13.95
C ALA A 99 -17.04 -4.24 12.59
N ARG A 100 -16.30 -4.25 11.50
CA ARG A 100 -16.79 -4.54 10.14
C ARG A 100 -16.37 -5.91 9.63
N GLY A 101 -15.75 -6.75 10.48
CA GLY A 101 -15.36 -8.12 10.15
C GLY A 101 -14.33 -8.19 9.01
N ILE A 102 -13.34 -7.31 8.99
CA ILE A 102 -12.26 -7.31 8.00
C ILE A 102 -10.89 -7.34 8.68
N ALA A 103 -9.91 -7.87 7.97
CA ALA A 103 -8.51 -7.89 8.40
C ALA A 103 -7.79 -6.56 8.14
N MET A 104 -6.66 -6.36 8.81
CA MET A 104 -5.78 -5.23 8.56
C MET A 104 -4.31 -5.62 8.50
N GLY A 105 -3.54 -4.87 7.71
CA GLY A 105 -2.09 -4.82 7.79
C GLY A 105 -1.64 -3.69 8.71
N LEU A 106 -0.75 -3.98 9.66
CA LEU A 106 -0.09 -3.00 10.49
C LEU A 106 1.31 -2.73 9.96
N SER A 107 1.65 -1.49 9.69
CA SER A 107 2.99 -1.12 9.22
C SER A 107 4.03 -1.22 10.34
N SER A 108 5.24 -1.66 10.02
CA SER A 108 6.39 -1.56 10.93
C SER A 108 6.72 -0.10 11.30
N PHE A 109 6.36 0.86 10.44
CA PHE A 109 6.45 2.30 10.72
C PHE A 109 5.17 2.89 11.33
N ALA A 110 4.24 2.07 11.83
CA ALA A 110 3.05 2.55 12.52
C ALA A 110 3.39 3.26 13.83
N SER A 111 2.49 4.15 14.28
CA SER A 111 2.63 4.93 15.50
C SER A 111 2.18 4.19 16.77
N LYS A 112 1.51 3.04 16.59
CA LYS A 112 1.03 2.21 17.71
C LYS A 112 1.71 0.85 17.68
N PRO A 113 2.06 0.31 18.88
CA PRO A 113 2.70 -1.00 18.99
C PRO A 113 1.76 -2.11 18.57
N ILE A 114 2.33 -3.18 18.00
CA ILE A 114 1.57 -4.32 17.47
C ILE A 114 0.68 -4.98 18.52
N GLU A 115 1.11 -5.01 19.76
CA GLU A 115 0.38 -5.62 20.88
C GLU A 115 -0.98 -4.94 21.11
N GLU A 116 -1.04 -3.61 21.01
CA GLU A 116 -2.29 -2.87 21.13
C GLU A 116 -3.21 -3.07 19.92
N VAL A 117 -2.62 -3.21 18.73
CA VAL A 117 -3.38 -3.33 17.49
C VAL A 117 -3.96 -4.73 17.33
N THR A 118 -3.21 -5.78 17.63
CA THR A 118 -3.71 -7.17 17.63
C THR A 118 -4.77 -7.41 18.70
N ALA A 119 -4.63 -6.78 19.88
CA ALA A 119 -5.67 -6.82 20.91
C ALA A 119 -6.99 -6.15 20.44
N ALA A 120 -6.89 -5.14 19.55
CA ALA A 120 -8.07 -4.45 19.00
C ALA A 120 -8.66 -5.16 17.77
N ASN A 121 -7.85 -5.87 16.98
CA ASN A 121 -8.27 -6.69 15.84
C ASN A 121 -7.40 -7.95 15.74
N PRO A 122 -7.88 -9.13 16.13
CA PRO A 122 -7.12 -10.38 16.04
C PRO A 122 -6.72 -10.76 14.59
N ALA A 123 -7.45 -10.27 13.57
CA ALA A 123 -7.12 -10.50 12.16
C ALA A 123 -6.10 -9.45 11.65
N THR A 124 -5.02 -9.24 12.40
CA THR A 124 -3.96 -8.28 12.05
C THR A 124 -2.75 -9.00 11.47
N PHE A 125 -2.35 -8.60 10.26
CA PHE A 125 -1.09 -8.96 9.61
C PHE A 125 -0.02 -7.94 9.98
N PHE A 126 1.21 -8.38 10.24
CA PHE A 126 2.33 -7.47 10.45
C PHE A 126 3.03 -7.18 9.11
N GLN A 127 3.15 -5.91 8.75
CA GLN A 127 3.93 -5.52 7.57
C GLN A 127 5.32 -5.08 8.01
N MET A 128 6.32 -5.61 7.33
CA MET A 128 7.71 -5.21 7.48
C MET A 128 8.35 -4.88 6.13
N TYR A 129 9.37 -4.03 6.21
CA TYR A 129 10.36 -3.86 5.16
C TYR A 129 11.57 -4.74 5.47
N TRP A 130 12.38 -5.02 4.46
CA TRP A 130 13.71 -5.56 4.66
C TRP A 130 14.60 -4.46 5.25
N CYS A 131 14.90 -4.52 6.54
CA CYS A 131 15.56 -3.45 7.28
C CYS A 131 16.45 -4.02 8.38
N GLY A 132 17.71 -3.62 8.39
CA GLY A 132 18.71 -4.08 9.35
C GLY A 132 19.29 -5.47 9.00
N SER A 133 19.90 -6.08 9.99
CA SER A 133 20.46 -7.44 9.90
C SER A 133 19.37 -8.52 9.95
N LYS A 134 19.71 -9.75 9.53
CA LYS A 134 18.80 -10.91 9.67
C LYS A 134 18.37 -11.17 11.11
N ASP A 135 19.24 -10.96 12.08
CA ASP A 135 18.91 -11.13 13.51
C ASP A 135 17.88 -10.09 13.97
N GLU A 136 17.99 -8.85 13.52
CA GLU A 136 17.02 -7.78 13.84
C GLU A 136 15.68 -8.03 13.15
N ILE A 137 15.70 -8.55 11.93
CA ILE A 137 14.49 -8.97 11.20
C ILE A 137 13.80 -10.10 11.98
N LEU A 138 14.55 -11.13 12.43
CA LEU A 138 14.00 -12.23 13.24
C LEU A 138 13.38 -11.71 14.54
N GLN A 139 14.03 -10.82 15.27
CA GLN A 139 13.47 -10.24 16.51
C GLN A 139 12.13 -9.53 16.26
N ARG A 140 12.00 -8.77 15.17
CA ARG A 140 10.74 -8.12 14.80
C ARG A 140 9.66 -9.13 14.42
N MET A 141 10.03 -10.20 13.71
CA MET A 141 9.13 -11.30 13.35
C MET A 141 8.63 -12.03 14.60
N ASP A 142 9.52 -12.39 15.51
CA ASP A 142 9.19 -13.10 16.75
C ASP A 142 8.29 -12.26 17.65
N ARG A 143 8.56 -10.95 17.76
CA ARG A 143 7.68 -10.01 18.46
C ARG A 143 6.30 -9.97 17.84
N ALA A 144 6.22 -9.88 16.52
CA ALA A 144 4.94 -9.84 15.82
C ALA A 144 4.14 -11.15 16.01
N LYS A 145 4.82 -12.29 15.95
CA LYS A 145 4.23 -13.61 16.18
C LYS A 145 3.72 -13.72 17.63
N THR A 146 4.54 -13.33 18.61
CA THR A 146 4.19 -13.32 20.03
C THR A 146 3.01 -12.41 20.33
N ALA A 147 2.92 -11.27 19.65
CA ALA A 147 1.79 -10.35 19.76
C ALA A 147 0.51 -10.86 19.08
N GLY A 148 0.56 -11.99 18.37
CA GLY A 148 -0.61 -12.61 17.75
C GLY A 148 -0.89 -12.15 16.32
N ALA A 149 0.10 -11.66 15.58
CA ALA A 149 -0.06 -11.39 14.15
C ALA A 149 -0.38 -12.70 13.39
N VAL A 150 -1.41 -12.67 12.54
CA VAL A 150 -1.90 -13.87 11.82
C VAL A 150 -1.12 -14.17 10.56
N GLY A 151 -0.27 -13.28 10.09
CA GLY A 151 0.57 -13.42 8.91
C GLY A 151 1.50 -12.22 8.74
N LEU A 152 2.40 -12.35 7.78
CA LEU A 152 3.39 -11.33 7.44
C LEU A 152 3.07 -10.69 6.09
N ILE A 153 3.28 -9.38 5.96
CA ILE A 153 3.28 -8.65 4.68
C ILE A 153 4.69 -8.12 4.47
N LEU A 154 5.46 -8.75 3.59
CA LEU A 154 6.78 -8.26 3.20
C LEU A 154 6.64 -7.26 2.06
N THR A 155 7.14 -6.04 2.24
CA THR A 155 7.02 -4.96 1.24
C THR A 155 8.38 -4.64 0.64
N LEU A 156 8.51 -4.79 -0.70
CA LEU A 156 9.78 -4.65 -1.41
C LEU A 156 9.76 -3.63 -2.56
N ASP A 157 8.64 -2.96 -2.81
CA ASP A 157 8.46 -2.03 -3.92
C ASP A 157 8.97 -0.60 -3.63
N TRP A 158 9.92 -0.47 -2.72
CA TRP A 158 10.39 0.84 -2.32
C TRP A 158 11.37 1.45 -3.33
N SER A 159 11.07 2.66 -3.75
CA SER A 159 12.02 3.55 -4.41
C SER A 159 12.04 4.91 -3.73
N PHE A 160 13.19 5.56 -3.72
CA PHE A 160 13.33 6.85 -3.07
C PHE A 160 12.96 7.96 -4.03
N SER A 161 11.81 8.56 -3.80
CA SER A 161 11.42 9.77 -4.50
C SER A 161 11.94 11.01 -3.79
N HIS A 162 12.53 11.91 -4.55
CA HIS A 162 13.22 13.08 -4.02
C HIS A 162 12.43 14.38 -4.11
N GLY A 163 11.34 14.43 -4.82
CA GLY A 163 10.59 15.67 -4.99
C GLY A 163 9.16 15.43 -5.42
N ARG A 164 8.32 16.44 -5.26
CA ARG A 164 6.93 16.47 -5.70
C ARG A 164 6.63 17.82 -6.32
N ASP A 165 6.07 17.86 -7.51
CA ASP A 165 5.73 19.12 -8.19
C ASP A 165 4.78 20.01 -7.40
N TRP A 166 3.99 19.42 -6.49
CA TRP A 166 3.10 20.15 -5.57
C TRP A 166 3.74 20.47 -4.20
N GLY A 167 5.03 20.17 -4.02
CA GLY A 167 5.82 20.40 -2.81
C GLY A 167 5.74 19.27 -1.79
N SER A 168 6.89 18.92 -1.22
CA SER A 168 6.99 17.96 -0.13
C SER A 168 6.60 18.59 1.21
N PRO A 169 5.91 17.87 2.10
CA PRO A 169 5.62 18.38 3.43
C PRO A 169 6.89 18.47 4.27
N VAL A 170 7.02 19.50 5.08
CA VAL A 170 8.03 19.55 6.12
C VAL A 170 7.55 18.69 7.28
N ILE A 171 8.30 17.65 7.60
CA ILE A 171 8.06 16.74 8.73
C ILE A 171 9.18 16.98 9.74
N PRO A 172 8.89 17.27 11.02
CA PRO A 172 9.91 17.48 12.01
C PRO A 172 10.52 16.16 12.49
N GLU A 173 11.81 16.14 12.76
CA GLU A 173 12.48 14.98 13.39
C GLU A 173 12.08 14.81 14.86
N LYS A 174 11.94 15.93 15.58
CA LYS A 174 11.58 15.98 16.99
C LYS A 174 10.54 17.08 17.24
N LEU A 175 9.68 16.87 18.23
CA LEU A 175 8.71 17.87 18.67
C LEU A 175 9.28 18.66 19.88
N ASP A 176 10.40 19.35 19.69
CA ASP A 176 10.95 20.29 20.64
C ASP A 176 10.20 21.65 20.60
N LEU A 177 10.51 22.55 21.54
CA LEU A 177 9.86 23.85 21.64
C LEU A 177 10.01 24.70 20.35
N ARG A 178 11.17 24.66 19.71
CA ARG A 178 11.43 25.39 18.46
C ARG A 178 10.56 24.87 17.34
N THR A 179 10.46 23.56 17.22
CA THR A 179 9.60 22.89 16.26
C THR A 179 8.12 23.18 16.52
N MET A 180 7.69 23.12 17.79
CA MET A 180 6.31 23.45 18.17
C MET A 180 5.96 24.90 17.79
N LEU A 181 6.85 25.88 18.03
CA LEU A 181 6.65 27.26 17.61
C LEU A 181 6.60 27.41 16.09
N LYS A 182 7.46 26.72 15.33
CA LYS A 182 7.46 26.72 13.86
C LYS A 182 6.16 26.20 13.29
N PHE A 183 5.59 25.14 13.88
CA PHE A 183 4.35 24.51 13.41
C PHE A 183 3.07 25.11 14.04
N ALA A 184 3.19 25.97 15.06
CA ALA A 184 2.06 26.60 15.75
C ALA A 184 1.04 27.25 14.82
N PRO A 185 1.42 28.04 13.79
CA PRO A 185 0.43 28.68 12.93
C PRO A 185 -0.50 27.69 12.22
N GLN A 186 0.05 26.56 11.71
CA GLN A 186 -0.76 25.57 11.00
C GLN A 186 -1.60 24.69 11.96
N THR A 187 -1.13 24.47 13.20
CA THR A 187 -1.87 23.68 14.20
C THR A 187 -3.00 24.53 14.81
N LEU A 188 -2.76 25.80 15.14
CA LEU A 188 -3.77 26.74 15.64
C LEU A 188 -4.87 27.00 14.58
N ALA A 189 -4.54 26.97 13.29
CA ALA A 189 -5.52 27.04 12.22
C ALA A 189 -6.42 25.79 12.13
N ARG A 190 -6.18 24.75 12.93
CA ARG A 190 -6.93 23.48 12.96
C ARG A 190 -7.45 23.13 14.35
N PRO A 191 -8.35 23.96 14.93
CA PRO A 191 -8.76 23.86 16.34
C PRO A 191 -9.38 22.49 16.70
N ARG A 192 -10.09 21.87 15.75
CA ARG A 192 -10.67 20.53 15.97
C ARG A 192 -9.62 19.44 16.09
N TRP A 193 -8.54 19.49 15.29
CA TRP A 193 -7.43 18.58 15.39
C TRP A 193 -6.69 18.78 16.72
N LEU A 194 -6.39 20.03 17.06
CA LEU A 194 -5.74 20.39 18.31
C LEU A 194 -6.56 19.93 19.54
N ALA A 195 -7.86 20.18 19.54
CA ALA A 195 -8.76 19.76 20.61
C ALA A 195 -8.81 18.22 20.76
N THR A 196 -8.66 17.45 19.66
CA THR A 196 -8.62 16.00 19.73
C THR A 196 -7.38 15.51 20.47
N TYR A 197 -6.22 16.08 20.20
CA TYR A 197 -4.97 15.75 20.90
C TYR A 197 -4.97 16.27 22.34
N ALA A 198 -5.46 17.49 22.58
CA ALA A 198 -5.61 18.03 23.92
C ALA A 198 -6.52 17.16 24.81
N LYS A 199 -7.62 16.65 24.25
CA LYS A 199 -8.52 15.72 24.97
C LYS A 199 -7.85 14.37 25.26
N ALA A 200 -6.98 13.89 24.38
CA ALA A 200 -6.21 12.66 24.59
C ALA A 200 -5.07 12.83 25.60
N GLY A 201 -4.70 14.07 25.95
CA GLY A 201 -3.67 14.35 26.95
C GLY A 201 -2.23 14.17 26.48
N HIS A 202 -1.99 14.02 25.18
CA HIS A 202 -0.66 13.89 24.59
C HIS A 202 -0.53 14.61 23.26
N ILE A 203 0.70 14.86 22.85
CA ILE A 203 1.05 15.40 21.51
C ILE A 203 1.20 14.24 20.52
N PRO A 204 1.25 14.52 19.19
CA PRO A 204 1.57 13.49 18.20
C PRO A 204 2.86 12.76 18.52
N ASP A 205 2.85 11.44 18.44
CA ASP A 205 4.04 10.61 18.54
C ASP A 205 4.66 10.43 17.15
N LEU A 206 5.98 10.68 17.05
CA LEU A 206 6.76 10.51 15.81
C LEU A 206 7.74 9.34 15.93
N THR A 207 7.51 8.42 16.86
CA THR A 207 8.27 7.18 16.97
C THR A 207 7.70 6.08 16.08
N ALA A 208 8.50 5.04 15.86
CA ALA A 208 8.14 3.80 15.17
C ALA A 208 8.28 2.62 16.15
N PRO A 209 7.32 2.39 17.07
CA PRO A 209 7.44 1.42 18.15
C PRO A 209 7.65 -0.02 17.65
N ASN A 210 7.18 -0.35 16.44
CA ASN A 210 7.35 -1.69 15.86
C ASN A 210 8.74 -1.91 15.25
N MET A 211 9.58 -0.89 15.19
CA MET A 211 10.98 -0.96 14.79
C MET A 211 11.94 -1.12 15.98
N ALA A 212 11.43 -1.06 17.21
CA ALA A 212 12.23 -1.30 18.40
C ALA A 212 12.75 -2.75 18.44
N LEU A 213 13.98 -2.93 18.97
CA LEU A 213 14.64 -4.23 19.13
C LEU A 213 14.73 -4.55 20.62
N GLY A 214 14.37 -5.77 20.99
CA GLY A 214 14.33 -6.21 22.38
C GLY A 214 13.57 -5.23 23.29
N ASP A 215 14.09 -4.94 24.46
CA ASP A 215 13.55 -3.97 25.42
C ASP A 215 14.03 -2.52 25.16
N GLY A 216 14.64 -2.28 24.00
CA GLY A 216 15.14 -0.95 23.63
C GLY A 216 14.01 0.07 23.39
N PRO A 217 14.32 1.38 23.47
CA PRO A 217 13.35 2.42 23.19
C PRO A 217 12.94 2.41 21.73
N ALA A 218 11.69 2.79 21.47
CA ALA A 218 11.21 2.97 20.10
C ALA A 218 12.06 4.04 19.36
N PRO A 219 12.61 3.73 18.17
CA PRO A 219 13.35 4.73 17.40
C PRO A 219 12.40 5.82 16.90
N GLY A 220 12.92 7.02 16.70
CA GLY A 220 12.21 8.06 15.97
C GLY A 220 11.99 7.63 14.51
N PHE A 221 10.92 8.11 13.90
CA PHE A 221 10.56 7.75 12.52
C PHE A 221 11.73 7.93 11.53
N PHE A 222 12.47 9.06 11.60
CA PHE A 222 13.60 9.31 10.71
C PHE A 222 14.82 8.43 11.01
N GLY A 223 15.04 8.04 12.27
CA GLY A 223 16.08 7.10 12.63
C GLY A 223 15.83 5.73 12.01
N ALA A 224 14.62 5.20 12.20
CA ALA A 224 14.20 3.93 11.58
C ALA A 224 14.19 4.00 10.04
N TYR A 225 13.80 5.15 9.48
CA TYR A 225 13.84 5.38 8.04
C TYR A 225 15.28 5.37 7.51
N GLY A 226 16.21 6.03 8.21
CA GLY A 226 17.64 6.05 7.85
C GLY A 226 18.29 4.66 7.91
N GLU A 227 17.96 3.85 8.92
CA GLU A 227 18.40 2.45 9.02
C GLU A 227 17.93 1.63 7.81
N TRP A 228 16.65 1.77 7.47
CA TRP A 228 16.11 1.09 6.31
C TRP A 228 16.76 1.54 5.00
N MET A 229 16.99 2.84 4.80
CA MET A 229 17.71 3.40 3.66
C MET A 229 19.14 2.88 3.53
N GLY A 230 19.80 2.62 4.65
CA GLY A 230 21.16 2.08 4.70
C GLY A 230 21.21 0.56 4.55
N THR A 231 20.09 -0.15 4.59
CA THR A 231 20.05 -1.61 4.45
C THR A 231 20.12 -2.01 2.97
N PRO A 232 21.06 -2.86 2.56
CA PRO A 232 21.11 -3.40 1.20
C PRO A 232 19.78 -4.09 0.84
N PRO A 233 19.29 -3.94 -0.41
CA PRO A 233 18.05 -4.59 -0.82
C PRO A 233 18.18 -6.12 -0.78
N PRO A 234 17.09 -6.85 -0.45
CA PRO A 234 17.10 -8.31 -0.44
C PRO A 234 17.08 -8.87 -1.86
N ASP A 235 17.53 -10.10 -1.98
CA ASP A 235 17.34 -10.94 -3.16
C ASP A 235 16.20 -11.97 -2.95
N TRP A 236 15.98 -12.85 -3.94
CA TRP A 236 14.92 -13.86 -3.85
C TRP A 236 15.21 -14.97 -2.83
N ALA A 237 16.48 -15.25 -2.54
CA ALA A 237 16.85 -16.18 -1.48
C ALA A 237 16.51 -15.60 -0.09
N ASP A 238 16.61 -14.30 0.08
CA ASP A 238 16.17 -13.60 1.29
C ASP A 238 14.65 -13.64 1.46
N VAL A 239 13.88 -13.54 0.37
CA VAL A 239 12.41 -13.70 0.41
C VAL A 239 12.04 -15.12 0.84
N GLN A 240 12.68 -16.14 0.25
CA GLN A 240 12.49 -17.53 0.64
C GLN A 240 12.85 -17.74 2.12
N TRP A 241 13.97 -17.19 2.57
CA TRP A 241 14.40 -17.26 3.97
C TRP A 241 13.34 -16.66 4.92
N ILE A 242 12.72 -15.52 4.58
CA ILE A 242 11.62 -14.94 5.37
C ILE A 242 10.44 -15.92 5.46
N CYS A 243 10.05 -16.55 4.35
CA CYS A 243 8.96 -17.54 4.35
C CYS A 243 9.26 -18.72 5.26
N GLU A 244 10.49 -19.24 5.23
CA GLU A 244 10.95 -20.34 6.07
C GLU A 244 10.97 -19.96 7.56
N GLN A 245 11.46 -18.75 7.91
CA GLN A 245 11.56 -18.30 9.31
C GLN A 245 10.19 -17.94 9.90
N TRP A 246 9.32 -17.33 9.09
CA TRP A 246 7.98 -16.98 9.56
C TRP A 246 7.14 -18.21 9.85
N ALA A 247 7.27 -19.27 9.05
CA ALA A 247 6.55 -20.54 9.16
C ALA A 247 5.01 -20.37 9.28
N GLY A 248 4.48 -19.38 8.56
CA GLY A 248 3.06 -19.02 8.48
C GLY A 248 2.77 -18.32 7.16
N PRO A 249 1.58 -17.80 6.93
CA PRO A 249 1.26 -17.13 5.67
C PRO A 249 2.07 -15.84 5.50
N VAL A 250 2.75 -15.70 4.35
CA VAL A 250 3.48 -14.50 3.93
C VAL A 250 2.84 -13.97 2.65
N MET A 251 2.55 -12.67 2.64
CA MET A 251 2.15 -11.92 1.45
C MET A 251 3.32 -11.05 0.99
N LEU A 252 3.73 -11.17 -0.26
CA LEU A 252 4.69 -10.23 -0.87
C LEU A 252 3.93 -9.05 -1.48
N LYS A 253 4.23 -7.83 -1.02
CA LYS A 253 3.58 -6.59 -1.46
C LYS A 253 4.50 -5.76 -2.35
N GLY A 254 3.92 -5.20 -3.44
CA GLY A 254 4.65 -4.36 -4.39
C GLY A 254 4.90 -5.03 -5.74
N VAL A 255 4.28 -6.17 -5.97
CA VAL A 255 4.43 -6.94 -7.22
C VAL A 255 3.53 -6.35 -8.30
N ILE A 256 4.11 -5.99 -9.47
CA ILE A 256 3.36 -5.56 -10.66
C ILE A 256 3.80 -6.31 -11.93
N ARG A 257 4.87 -7.11 -11.85
CA ARG A 257 5.44 -7.85 -12.96
C ARG A 257 5.08 -9.34 -12.84
N VAL A 258 4.82 -9.96 -13.98
CA VAL A 258 4.49 -11.39 -14.05
C VAL A 258 5.69 -12.25 -13.66
N ASP A 259 6.89 -11.89 -14.11
CA ASP A 259 8.13 -12.62 -13.77
C ASP A 259 8.45 -12.58 -12.27
N ASP A 260 8.20 -11.44 -11.61
CA ASP A 260 8.34 -11.34 -10.15
C ASP A 260 7.23 -12.11 -9.41
N ALA A 261 6.01 -12.14 -9.95
CA ALA A 261 4.93 -12.96 -9.39
C ALA A 261 5.25 -14.47 -9.43
N LEU A 262 5.83 -14.96 -10.53
CA LEU A 262 6.27 -16.33 -10.65
C LEU A 262 7.40 -16.67 -9.66
N ARG A 263 8.39 -15.78 -9.53
CA ARG A 263 9.46 -15.94 -8.54
C ARG A 263 8.95 -15.90 -7.10
N ALA A 264 7.90 -15.12 -6.84
CA ALA A 264 7.26 -15.08 -5.52
C ALA A 264 6.62 -16.45 -5.17
N VAL A 265 6.01 -17.13 -6.16
CA VAL A 265 5.52 -18.51 -5.99
C VAL A 265 6.68 -19.44 -5.65
N ASP A 266 7.77 -19.39 -6.42
CA ASP A 266 8.96 -20.24 -6.19
C ASP A 266 9.60 -19.99 -4.82
N ALA A 267 9.56 -18.74 -4.31
CA ALA A 267 10.04 -18.37 -2.99
C ALA A 267 9.12 -18.79 -1.83
N GLY A 268 7.96 -19.39 -2.11
CA GLY A 268 7.05 -19.94 -1.10
C GLY A 268 6.10 -18.92 -0.45
N VAL A 269 5.84 -17.76 -1.06
CA VAL A 269 4.84 -16.84 -0.53
C VAL A 269 3.43 -17.41 -0.74
N ALA A 270 2.52 -17.15 0.20
CA ALA A 270 1.13 -17.61 0.13
C ALA A 270 0.21 -16.65 -0.62
N ALA A 271 0.61 -15.40 -0.76
CA ALA A 271 -0.12 -14.38 -1.50
C ALA A 271 0.80 -13.30 -2.04
N ILE A 272 0.32 -12.58 -3.05
CA ILE A 272 0.93 -11.34 -3.51
C ILE A 272 -0.08 -10.20 -3.47
N SER A 273 0.40 -8.97 -3.20
CA SER A 273 -0.37 -7.76 -3.49
C SER A 273 0.15 -7.11 -4.75
N VAL A 274 -0.69 -7.07 -5.79
CA VAL A 274 -0.43 -6.27 -6.99
C VAL A 274 -0.53 -4.80 -6.59
N SER A 275 0.61 -4.12 -6.58
CA SER A 275 0.75 -2.83 -5.90
C SER A 275 1.87 -2.00 -6.52
N ASN A 276 1.64 -0.69 -6.64
CA ASN A 276 2.65 0.33 -6.90
C ASN A 276 2.75 1.31 -5.72
N HIS A 277 2.48 0.82 -4.48
CA HIS A 277 2.47 1.61 -3.25
C HIS A 277 1.49 2.81 -3.30
N GLY A 278 0.42 2.68 -4.09
CA GLY A 278 -0.54 3.76 -4.29
C GLY A 278 0.05 4.99 -4.99
N GLY A 279 1.13 4.82 -5.77
CA GLY A 279 1.85 5.89 -6.46
C GLY A 279 2.76 6.71 -5.55
N ASN A 280 3.22 6.12 -4.44
CA ASN A 280 4.11 6.82 -3.49
C ASN A 280 5.60 6.63 -3.80
N ASN A 281 5.95 5.66 -4.62
CA ASN A 281 7.32 5.30 -4.94
C ASN A 281 7.71 5.77 -6.35
N LEU A 282 8.06 4.86 -7.25
CA LEU A 282 8.48 5.19 -8.62
C LEU A 282 7.30 5.77 -9.42
N ASP A 283 7.36 7.06 -9.75
CA ASP A 283 6.35 7.70 -10.60
C ASP A 283 6.48 7.22 -12.05
N GLY A 284 5.39 7.22 -12.79
CA GLY A 284 5.33 6.63 -14.14
C GLY A 284 5.07 5.12 -14.15
N THR A 285 5.03 4.46 -12.99
CA THR A 285 4.56 3.08 -12.88
C THR A 285 3.06 3.03 -13.22
N PRO A 286 2.60 2.09 -14.08
CA PRO A 286 1.19 1.99 -14.42
C PRO A 286 0.33 1.65 -13.20
N ALA A 287 -0.96 1.97 -13.27
CA ALA A 287 -1.92 1.60 -12.25
C ALA A 287 -1.89 0.09 -11.98
N ALA A 288 -1.91 -0.29 -10.71
CA ALA A 288 -1.85 -1.70 -10.30
C ALA A 288 -3.02 -2.53 -10.90
N ILE A 289 -4.21 -1.94 -11.05
CA ILE A 289 -5.37 -2.59 -11.67
C ILE A 289 -5.12 -2.96 -13.14
N ARG A 290 -4.24 -2.26 -13.87
CA ARG A 290 -3.87 -2.59 -15.23
C ARG A 290 -2.96 -3.82 -15.33
N ALA A 291 -2.13 -4.05 -14.30
CA ALA A 291 -1.24 -5.21 -14.22
C ALA A 291 -1.94 -6.44 -13.64
N LEU A 292 -3.04 -6.24 -12.90
CA LEU A 292 -3.75 -7.30 -12.17
C LEU A 292 -4.14 -8.49 -13.06
N PRO A 293 -4.77 -8.32 -14.26
CA PRO A 293 -5.24 -9.47 -15.03
C PRO A 293 -4.11 -10.42 -15.42
N ALA A 294 -3.01 -9.89 -15.95
CA ALA A 294 -1.86 -10.71 -16.38
C ALA A 294 -1.17 -11.43 -15.19
N VAL A 295 -1.08 -10.76 -14.05
CA VAL A 295 -0.52 -11.37 -12.83
C VAL A 295 -1.46 -12.43 -12.27
N ALA A 296 -2.77 -12.15 -12.21
CA ALA A 296 -3.76 -13.12 -11.71
C ALA A 296 -3.84 -14.37 -12.60
N ASP A 297 -3.74 -14.21 -13.93
CA ASP A 297 -3.70 -15.35 -14.86
C ASP A 297 -2.46 -16.22 -14.67
N ALA A 298 -1.32 -15.59 -14.36
CA ALA A 298 -0.06 -16.31 -14.22
C ALA A 298 0.03 -17.12 -12.89
N VAL A 299 -0.47 -16.60 -11.79
CA VAL A 299 -0.23 -17.19 -10.47
C VAL A 299 -1.48 -17.42 -9.60
N GLY A 300 -2.65 -16.90 -10.01
CA GLY A 300 -3.88 -16.94 -9.19
C GLY A 300 -4.44 -18.35 -8.90
N SER A 301 -4.00 -19.38 -9.65
CA SER A 301 -4.32 -20.78 -9.37
C SER A 301 -3.39 -21.42 -8.31
N GLN A 302 -2.29 -20.76 -7.96
CA GLN A 302 -1.25 -21.26 -7.06
C GLN A 302 -1.21 -20.52 -5.73
N ILE A 303 -1.35 -19.18 -5.77
CA ILE A 303 -1.31 -18.30 -4.60
C ILE A 303 -2.45 -17.27 -4.67
N GLU A 304 -2.79 -16.67 -3.53
CA GLU A 304 -3.82 -15.62 -3.52
C GLU A 304 -3.28 -14.31 -4.10
N VAL A 305 -4.12 -13.63 -4.88
CA VAL A 305 -3.79 -12.32 -5.48
C VAL A 305 -4.67 -11.26 -4.85
N VAL A 306 -4.05 -10.25 -4.24
CA VAL A 306 -4.69 -9.08 -3.66
C VAL A 306 -4.29 -7.85 -4.47
N LEU A 307 -5.12 -6.82 -4.51
CA LEU A 307 -4.82 -5.56 -5.20
C LEU A 307 -4.80 -4.39 -4.23
N ASP A 308 -3.89 -3.46 -4.38
CA ASP A 308 -4.02 -2.12 -3.77
C ASP A 308 -3.73 -0.99 -4.77
N GLY A 309 -4.10 0.23 -4.36
CA GLY A 309 -3.98 1.43 -5.20
C GLY A 309 -5.29 1.85 -5.88
N GLY A 310 -5.64 3.11 -5.76
CA GLY A 310 -6.79 3.71 -6.48
C GLY A 310 -8.18 3.52 -5.87
N ILE A 311 -8.41 2.55 -5.04
CA ILE A 311 -9.74 2.16 -4.51
C ILE A 311 -10.39 3.31 -3.73
N ARG A 312 -11.61 3.70 -4.15
CA ARG A 312 -12.40 4.78 -3.52
C ARG A 312 -13.90 4.45 -3.41
N ARG A 313 -14.37 3.42 -4.11
CA ARG A 313 -15.78 3.03 -4.21
C ARG A 313 -15.91 1.52 -4.10
N GLY A 314 -17.10 1.03 -3.70
CA GLY A 314 -17.39 -0.40 -3.75
C GLY A 314 -17.37 -0.96 -5.19
N SER A 315 -17.74 -0.15 -6.18
CA SER A 315 -17.60 -0.50 -7.59
C SER A 315 -16.15 -0.75 -8.02
N ASP A 316 -15.18 -0.05 -7.42
CA ASP A 316 -13.75 -0.30 -7.71
C ASP A 316 -13.34 -1.68 -7.16
N VAL A 317 -13.88 -2.05 -5.97
CA VAL A 317 -13.65 -3.38 -5.38
C VAL A 317 -14.19 -4.48 -6.29
N VAL A 318 -15.44 -4.33 -6.78
CA VAL A 318 -16.08 -5.30 -7.69
C VAL A 318 -15.28 -5.46 -8.97
N LYS A 319 -14.79 -4.36 -9.56
CA LYS A 319 -13.93 -4.39 -10.76
C LYS A 319 -12.64 -5.16 -10.50
N ALA A 320 -12.00 -4.94 -9.35
CA ALA A 320 -10.77 -5.64 -8.99
C ALA A 320 -11.01 -7.16 -8.81
N VAL A 321 -12.09 -7.54 -8.12
CA VAL A 321 -12.45 -8.96 -7.93
C VAL A 321 -12.76 -9.61 -9.27
N ALA A 322 -13.54 -8.97 -10.13
CA ALA A 322 -13.86 -9.47 -11.48
C ALA A 322 -12.62 -9.64 -12.36
N LEU A 323 -11.55 -8.89 -12.14
CA LEU A 323 -10.26 -9.02 -12.82
C LEU A 323 -9.29 -10.01 -12.16
N GLY A 324 -9.72 -10.74 -11.14
CA GLY A 324 -8.98 -11.85 -10.54
C GLY A 324 -8.38 -11.59 -9.17
N ALA A 325 -8.65 -10.44 -8.52
CA ALA A 325 -8.24 -10.23 -7.15
C ALA A 325 -9.15 -10.99 -6.17
N ARG A 326 -8.57 -11.66 -5.17
CA ARG A 326 -9.30 -12.27 -4.05
C ARG A 326 -9.92 -11.20 -3.15
N ALA A 327 -9.21 -10.10 -2.93
CA ALA A 327 -9.63 -8.93 -2.17
C ALA A 327 -8.80 -7.71 -2.57
N VAL A 328 -9.17 -6.54 -2.03
CA VAL A 328 -8.40 -5.32 -2.18
C VAL A 328 -7.90 -4.81 -0.83
N MET A 329 -6.78 -4.09 -0.82
CA MET A 329 -6.35 -3.31 0.34
C MET A 329 -6.57 -1.82 0.10
N ILE A 330 -7.11 -1.11 1.11
CA ILE A 330 -7.30 0.33 1.07
C ILE A 330 -6.32 1.04 2.00
N GLY A 331 -5.62 2.06 1.51
CA GLY A 331 -4.72 2.93 2.28
C GLY A 331 -5.34 4.30 2.52
N ARG A 332 -5.09 5.28 1.67
CA ARG A 332 -5.61 6.65 1.82
C ARG A 332 -7.12 6.73 2.05
N GLY A 333 -7.90 5.78 1.50
CA GLY A 333 -9.34 5.74 1.69
C GLY A 333 -9.74 5.75 3.16
N TYR A 334 -9.22 4.85 3.97
CA TYR A 334 -9.52 4.82 5.40
C TYR A 334 -8.84 5.95 6.17
N LEU A 335 -7.63 6.40 5.75
CA LEU A 335 -6.94 7.52 6.38
C LEU A 335 -7.77 8.82 6.32
N TRP A 336 -8.49 9.04 5.23
CA TRP A 336 -9.42 10.16 5.13
C TRP A 336 -10.57 10.03 6.13
N GLY A 337 -11.08 8.83 6.34
CA GLY A 337 -12.08 8.54 7.37
C GLY A 337 -11.56 8.81 8.78
N LEU A 338 -10.39 8.27 9.10
CA LEU A 338 -9.72 8.47 10.39
C LEU A 338 -9.50 9.96 10.68
N ALA A 339 -8.96 10.69 9.71
CA ALA A 339 -8.74 12.12 9.83
C ALA A 339 -10.04 12.92 9.95
N ALA A 340 -11.09 12.54 9.25
CA ALA A 340 -12.37 13.23 9.28
C ALA A 340 -13.13 13.02 10.58
N ASN A 341 -13.15 11.80 11.15
CA ASN A 341 -14.03 11.48 12.29
C ASN A 341 -13.52 10.33 13.18
N GLY A 342 -12.20 10.08 13.25
CA GLY A 342 -11.63 9.01 14.08
C GLY A 342 -12.12 7.61 13.66
N GLN A 343 -12.30 6.70 14.63
CA GLN A 343 -12.79 5.33 14.40
C GLN A 343 -14.10 5.33 13.60
N ALA A 344 -15.09 6.12 14.00
CA ALA A 344 -16.39 6.20 13.31
C ALA A 344 -16.25 6.64 11.85
N GLY A 345 -15.25 7.47 11.52
CA GLY A 345 -14.95 7.85 10.15
C GLY A 345 -14.37 6.71 9.32
N VAL A 346 -13.55 5.84 9.91
CA VAL A 346 -13.07 4.62 9.25
C VAL A 346 -14.23 3.65 9.01
N GLU A 347 -15.07 3.43 10.01
CA GLU A 347 -16.28 2.60 9.88
C GLU A 347 -17.19 3.10 8.76
N ASN A 348 -17.41 4.41 8.67
CA ASN A 348 -18.21 5.02 7.61
C ASN A 348 -17.60 4.79 6.21
N VAL A 349 -16.26 4.87 6.06
CA VAL A 349 -15.60 4.50 4.78
C VAL A 349 -15.87 3.04 4.42
N LEU A 350 -15.75 2.14 5.38
CA LEU A 350 -16.01 0.71 5.16
C LEU A 350 -17.47 0.45 4.80
N ASP A 351 -18.42 1.14 5.44
CA ASP A 351 -19.85 1.05 5.10
C ASP A 351 -20.16 1.58 3.70
N ILE A 352 -19.49 2.67 3.26
CA ILE A 352 -19.59 3.19 1.88
C ILE A 352 -19.11 2.13 0.87
N LEU A 353 -17.98 1.46 1.14
CA LEU A 353 -17.49 0.42 0.26
C LEU A 353 -18.45 -0.77 0.21
N ARG A 354 -18.92 -1.25 1.37
CA ARG A 354 -19.89 -2.34 1.50
C ARG A 354 -21.16 -2.05 0.71
N GLY A 355 -21.76 -0.88 0.91
CA GLY A 355 -22.96 -0.47 0.20
C GLY A 355 -22.74 -0.35 -1.31
N GLY A 356 -21.56 0.12 -1.73
CA GLY A 356 -21.20 0.20 -3.15
C GLY A 356 -20.95 -1.17 -3.79
N ILE A 357 -20.39 -2.14 -3.06
CA ILE A 357 -20.28 -3.54 -3.50
C ILE A 357 -21.68 -4.14 -3.68
N ASP A 358 -22.54 -3.97 -2.68
CA ASP A 358 -23.93 -4.46 -2.72
C ASP A 358 -24.68 -3.92 -3.94
N SER A 359 -24.58 -2.61 -4.19
CA SER A 359 -25.23 -1.97 -5.33
C SER A 359 -24.69 -2.48 -6.67
N ALA A 360 -23.37 -2.74 -6.77
CA ALA A 360 -22.77 -3.27 -7.99
C ALA A 360 -23.24 -4.72 -8.26
N LEU A 361 -23.21 -5.58 -7.24
CA LEU A 361 -23.73 -6.95 -7.34
C LEU A 361 -25.22 -6.97 -7.76
N LEU A 362 -26.03 -6.09 -7.18
CA LEU A 362 -27.44 -5.95 -7.58
C LEU A 362 -27.58 -5.57 -9.05
N GLY A 363 -26.79 -4.60 -9.53
CA GLY A 363 -26.81 -4.18 -10.94
C GLY A 363 -26.34 -5.28 -11.90
N LEU A 364 -25.35 -6.09 -11.48
CA LEU A 364 -24.83 -7.24 -12.23
C LEU A 364 -25.68 -8.50 -12.11
N ARG A 365 -26.72 -8.51 -11.28
CA ARG A 365 -27.55 -9.70 -10.97
C ARG A 365 -26.75 -10.86 -10.40
N LYS A 366 -25.71 -10.55 -9.63
CA LYS A 366 -24.91 -11.54 -8.90
C LYS A 366 -25.37 -11.62 -7.43
N THR A 367 -25.34 -12.81 -6.87
CA THR A 367 -25.70 -13.07 -5.46
C THR A 367 -24.47 -13.19 -4.56
N SER A 368 -23.29 -13.29 -5.15
CA SER A 368 -22.03 -13.37 -4.40
C SER A 368 -20.87 -12.70 -5.15
N VAL A 369 -19.90 -12.18 -4.40
CA VAL A 369 -18.63 -11.71 -4.99
C VAL A 369 -17.82 -12.85 -5.62
N ALA A 370 -18.07 -14.10 -5.22
CA ALA A 370 -17.44 -15.28 -5.77
C ALA A 370 -17.92 -15.62 -7.21
N GLU A 371 -19.06 -15.04 -7.64
CA GLU A 371 -19.61 -15.22 -8.99
C GLU A 371 -19.06 -14.20 -10.00
N LEU A 372 -18.26 -13.22 -9.53
CA LEU A 372 -17.71 -12.16 -10.39
C LEU A 372 -16.62 -12.71 -11.30
N ASP A 373 -16.70 -12.34 -12.57
CA ASP A 373 -15.69 -12.66 -13.57
C ASP A 373 -15.49 -11.51 -14.58
N ARG A 374 -14.55 -11.66 -15.50
CA ARG A 374 -14.23 -10.63 -16.52
C ARG A 374 -15.40 -10.32 -17.45
N GLY A 375 -16.34 -11.26 -17.63
CA GLY A 375 -17.53 -11.05 -18.45
C GLY A 375 -18.51 -10.03 -17.84
N ASP A 376 -18.38 -9.72 -16.55
CA ASP A 376 -19.16 -8.69 -15.87
C ASP A 376 -18.65 -7.25 -16.18
N LEU A 377 -17.51 -7.15 -16.89
CA LEU A 377 -16.87 -5.87 -17.20
C LEU A 377 -16.77 -5.60 -18.68
N VAL A 378 -16.79 -4.31 -19.03
CA VAL A 378 -16.34 -3.78 -20.31
C VAL A 378 -14.90 -3.30 -20.11
N VAL A 379 -13.95 -4.07 -20.63
CA VAL A 379 -12.51 -3.76 -20.56
C VAL A 379 -12.07 -3.16 -21.89
N PRO A 380 -11.58 -1.91 -21.94
CA PRO A 380 -11.14 -1.28 -23.19
C PRO A 380 -9.90 -1.97 -23.77
N ASN A 381 -9.78 -1.95 -25.10
CA ASN A 381 -8.56 -2.41 -25.77
C ASN A 381 -7.34 -1.64 -25.24
N GLY A 382 -6.25 -2.35 -24.96
CA GLY A 382 -5.03 -1.76 -24.43
C GLY A 382 -5.10 -1.30 -22.98
N PHE A 383 -6.11 -1.72 -22.19
CA PHE A 383 -6.19 -1.46 -20.76
C PHE A 383 -5.11 -2.22 -19.98
N GLU A 384 -4.93 -3.49 -20.31
CA GLU A 384 -4.05 -4.39 -19.59
C GLU A 384 -2.56 -4.11 -19.86
N ARG A 385 -1.72 -4.36 -18.86
CA ARG A 385 -0.26 -4.25 -18.91
C ARG A 385 0.37 -5.55 -18.41
N ALA A 386 0.77 -6.41 -19.32
CA ALA A 386 1.53 -7.63 -19.03
C ALA A 386 3.03 -7.30 -18.86
N LEU A 387 3.40 -6.80 -17.69
CA LEU A 387 4.77 -6.41 -17.39
C LEU A 387 5.63 -7.65 -17.06
N GLY A 388 6.91 -7.65 -17.50
CA GLY A 388 7.81 -8.76 -17.23
C GLY A 388 7.55 -10.03 -18.05
N VAL A 389 6.62 -9.98 -19.01
CA VAL A 389 6.45 -11.06 -19.99
C VAL A 389 7.40 -10.81 -21.15
N PRO A 390 8.22 -11.81 -21.58
CA PRO A 390 9.04 -11.65 -22.76
C PRO A 390 8.14 -11.30 -23.96
N VAL A 391 8.36 -10.13 -24.55
CA VAL A 391 7.69 -9.79 -25.82
C VAL A 391 8.26 -10.74 -26.86
N PRO A 392 7.44 -11.54 -27.58
CA PRO A 392 7.93 -12.30 -28.70
C PRO A 392 8.59 -11.31 -29.67
N VAL A 393 9.87 -11.49 -29.96
CA VAL A 393 10.53 -10.72 -31.01
C VAL A 393 9.83 -11.12 -32.30
N VAL A 394 8.93 -10.26 -32.77
CA VAL A 394 8.38 -10.38 -34.12
C VAL A 394 9.53 -10.05 -35.06
N VAL A 395 10.28 -11.08 -35.44
CA VAL A 395 11.22 -10.95 -36.54
C VAL A 395 10.34 -10.74 -37.77
N ASP A 396 10.29 -9.55 -38.30
CA ASP A 396 9.59 -9.24 -39.53
C ASP A 396 10.26 -10.08 -40.61
N ARG A 397 9.55 -11.07 -41.17
CA ARG A 397 10.08 -11.99 -42.17
C ARG A 397 10.42 -11.30 -43.49
N ALA A 398 10.23 -10.00 -43.57
CA ALA A 398 10.62 -9.19 -44.74
C ALA A 398 12.16 -9.05 -44.89
N ASP A 399 12.95 -9.18 -43.79
CA ASP A 399 14.41 -9.01 -43.87
C ASP A 399 15.20 -10.30 -44.14
N VAL A 400 14.54 -11.43 -44.38
CA VAL A 400 15.21 -12.72 -44.65
C VAL A 400 15.31 -13.04 -46.16
N ALA A 401 14.88 -12.15 -47.04
CA ALA A 401 14.86 -12.39 -48.51
C ALA A 401 16.19 -12.07 -49.22
N ASP A 402 17.25 -11.61 -48.54
CA ASP A 402 18.56 -11.35 -49.12
C ASP A 402 19.63 -12.25 -48.50
N GLY A 403 19.93 -13.30 -49.20
CA GLY A 403 20.75 -14.43 -48.79
C GLY A 403 22.25 -14.15 -48.67
N THR A 404 22.67 -13.17 -47.83
CA THR A 404 24.08 -12.95 -47.49
C THR A 404 24.25 -12.57 -46.03
N GLY A 405 23.86 -13.43 -45.08
CA GLY A 405 24.03 -13.18 -43.65
C GLY A 405 24.93 -14.20 -42.99
N VAL A 406 26.19 -13.88 -42.83
CA VAL A 406 27.12 -14.59 -41.91
C VAL A 406 26.63 -14.44 -40.50
N ALA A 407 26.25 -15.54 -39.86
CA ALA A 407 25.84 -15.56 -38.45
C ALA A 407 27.00 -15.10 -37.58
N LYS A 408 26.89 -13.90 -36.99
CA LYS A 408 27.72 -13.47 -35.86
C LYS A 408 27.18 -14.11 -34.57
N LYS A 409 28.00 -14.98 -33.97
CA LYS A 409 27.82 -15.52 -32.64
C LYS A 409 27.68 -14.37 -31.61
N ALA A 410 26.62 -14.38 -30.83
CA ALA A 410 26.46 -13.47 -29.70
C ALA A 410 27.51 -13.81 -28.64
N GLU A 411 28.39 -12.87 -28.35
CA GLU A 411 29.30 -12.93 -27.21
C GLU A 411 28.52 -12.49 -25.94
N THR A 412 28.64 -13.30 -24.90
CA THR A 412 28.18 -13.01 -23.55
C THR A 412 28.96 -11.80 -22.99
N PRO A 413 28.33 -10.77 -22.40
CA PRO A 413 29.06 -9.70 -21.75
C PRO A 413 29.69 -10.24 -20.45
N GLY A 414 31.01 -10.18 -20.41
CA GLY A 414 31.83 -10.49 -19.25
C GLY A 414 31.63 -9.46 -18.13
N GLU A 415 31.88 -9.94 -16.93
CA GLU A 415 31.96 -9.19 -15.69
C GLU A 415 32.84 -7.94 -15.84
N ALA A 416 32.26 -6.77 -15.62
CA ALA A 416 33.00 -5.52 -15.42
C ALA A 416 32.59 -4.92 -14.07
N GLY A 417 33.60 -4.84 -13.25
CA GLY A 417 33.85 -4.33 -11.95
C GLY A 417 32.85 -3.33 -11.31
N VAL A 418 32.55 -3.69 -10.09
CA VAL A 418 32.04 -2.80 -9.05
C VAL A 418 33.16 -1.84 -8.64
N ALA A 419 33.03 -0.56 -9.03
CA ALA A 419 33.75 0.55 -8.41
C ALA A 419 32.92 1.82 -8.56
N ASP A 420 32.85 2.61 -7.44
CA ASP A 420 32.28 3.95 -7.29
C ASP A 420 30.75 4.09 -7.06
N ALA A 421 30.30 3.59 -5.90
CA ALA A 421 29.12 4.12 -5.25
C ALA A 421 29.42 5.09 -4.08
N ALA A 422 30.71 5.36 -3.81
CA ALA A 422 31.10 6.19 -2.66
C ALA A 422 31.15 7.71 -2.96
N ALA A 423 31.09 8.13 -4.22
CA ALA A 423 31.27 9.55 -4.58
C ALA A 423 29.98 10.39 -4.58
N ILE A 424 28.81 9.79 -4.40
CA ILE A 424 27.52 10.52 -4.48
C ILE A 424 27.03 10.99 -3.10
N SER A 425 27.53 10.42 -2.00
CA SER A 425 27.07 10.80 -0.66
C SER A 425 27.71 12.09 -0.12
N GLU A 426 28.87 12.50 -0.59
CA GLU A 426 29.52 13.73 -0.13
C GLU A 426 29.02 15.02 -0.80
N SER A 427 28.39 14.93 -1.96
CA SER A 427 27.86 16.12 -2.68
C SER A 427 26.55 16.65 -2.09
N ALA A 428 25.79 15.86 -1.37
CA ALA A 428 24.51 16.27 -0.77
C ALA A 428 24.71 17.01 0.57
N ALA A 429 25.76 16.69 1.31
CA ALA A 429 26.05 17.30 2.62
C ALA A 429 26.71 18.69 2.52
N GLN A 430 27.27 19.05 1.37
CA GLN A 430 28.00 20.34 1.19
C GLN A 430 27.16 21.48 0.60
N ARG A 431 25.89 21.25 0.24
CA ARG A 431 25.01 22.30 -0.31
C ARG A 431 24.12 23.03 0.69
N GLU A 432 24.14 22.66 1.98
CA GLU A 432 23.35 23.34 3.02
C GLU A 432 24.12 24.34 3.90
N ALA A 433 25.38 24.63 3.62
CA ALA A 433 26.19 25.57 4.39
C ALA A 433 26.66 26.76 3.53
N ALA A 434 25.74 27.61 3.09
CA ALA A 434 26.09 28.97 2.63
C ALA A 434 25.12 29.99 3.26
N PRO A 435 25.63 31.00 4.00
CA PRO A 435 24.77 32.02 4.61
C PRO A 435 24.39 33.07 3.54
N THR A 436 23.09 33.30 3.39
CA THR A 436 22.57 34.47 2.67
C THR A 436 22.77 35.72 3.51
N SER A 437 23.68 36.56 3.12
CA SER A 437 23.76 37.96 3.52
C SER A 437 23.04 38.81 2.50
N ALA A 438 21.99 39.50 2.89
CA ALA A 438 21.43 40.83 2.61
C ALA A 438 19.91 40.79 2.70
#